data_1d71767264a65827b28b23c3f7159649
#
_entry.id   1d71767264a65827b28b23c3f7159649
#
_cell.length_a   1.000
_cell.length_b   1.000
_cell.length_c   1.000
_cell.angle_alpha   90.00
_cell.angle_beta   90.00
_cell.angle_gamma   90.00
#
_symmetry.space_group_name_H-M   'P 1'
#
loop_
_entity.id
_entity.type
_entity.pdbx_description
1 polymer ?
#
loop_
_entity_poly.entity_id
_entity_poly.type
_entity_poly.pdbx_seq_one_letter_code
_entity_poly.pdbx_strand_id
1 'polypeptide(L)'
;MWLSGLELLEAKPEINFINIGERLNVAGSRKFLRLIKEQKYEEALTIAHKQVEDGGAQVLDVNMDEGLLDGVKEMTTFLNLMASDPRRVSNTCDDRSSKWEVLEAGLKCVQGKPIVNSISLKGGEEEFLHQARLVRQYGAAVIIMAFDETGQADTYSRRIEICERAYKLLINDGFNPLDIIFDPNILAIATGIEEHRNYAVDFLETITWIKKNLPHAKISGGVSNLSFSFRGNDYVREAMHAVFLYYAIQRGGMDMGIVNPGQSVVYDDIPSDLRNLVEDVIFNRRPEATDELIEYAEKVKNENTGQTEQKVEEWRSYPLDERIQYALIKGISDYLEEDLAEALKVYPKAVDIIDKPLMDGMNKVGDLFGSGKMFLPQVVKTARTMKRAVAILQPTLEAQKASSSGNNKAGKLVIATVKGDVHDIGKNIVSIILACNNYEVIDLGVMTPPEVIIQKVKEEQPDILCLSGLITPPLLRK
;
A
#
# COMPACT_ATOMS: atom_id res chain seq x y z
N MET A 1 -16.11 -23.94 -3.84
CA MET A 1 -16.93 -22.75 -3.53
C MET A 1 -17.76 -22.40 -4.73
N TRP A 2 -19.00 -22.05 -4.53
CA TRP A 2 -19.89 -21.56 -5.57
C TRP A 2 -20.17 -20.09 -5.31
N LEU A 3 -20.04 -19.28 -6.33
CA LEU A 3 -20.42 -17.88 -6.36
C LEU A 3 -21.43 -17.69 -7.48
N SER A 4 -22.29 -16.71 -7.40
CA SER A 4 -23.23 -16.42 -8.48
C SER A 4 -23.60 -14.95 -8.50
N GLY A 5 -23.58 -14.39 -9.70
CA GLY A 5 -24.35 -13.25 -10.09
C GLY A 5 -25.55 -13.76 -10.87
N LEU A 6 -25.65 -13.39 -12.16
CA LEU A 6 -26.65 -13.97 -13.09
C LEU A 6 -26.26 -15.39 -13.52
N GLU A 7 -24.98 -15.71 -13.50
CA GLU A 7 -24.45 -17.02 -13.84
C GLU A 7 -23.68 -17.61 -12.64
N LEU A 8 -23.62 -18.95 -12.64
CA LEU A 8 -22.86 -19.68 -11.62
C LEU A 8 -21.36 -19.63 -11.92
N LEU A 9 -20.57 -19.15 -10.98
CA LEU A 9 -19.12 -19.27 -10.99
C LEU A 9 -18.71 -20.31 -9.96
N GLU A 10 -18.19 -21.45 -10.40
CA GLU A 10 -17.71 -22.49 -9.53
C GLU A 10 -16.18 -22.42 -9.44
N ALA A 11 -15.65 -22.09 -8.26
CA ALA A 11 -14.21 -22.14 -7.97
C ALA A 11 -13.78 -23.61 -7.79
N LYS A 12 -13.46 -24.25 -8.93
CA LYS A 12 -12.92 -25.63 -9.02
C LYS A 12 -11.41 -25.63 -9.05
N PRO A 13 -10.77 -26.78 -8.73
CA PRO A 13 -9.32 -26.92 -8.89
C PRO A 13 -8.82 -26.73 -10.33
N GLU A 14 -9.68 -27.00 -11.32
CA GLU A 14 -9.38 -26.82 -12.75
C GLU A 14 -9.43 -25.35 -13.20
N ILE A 15 -10.08 -24.47 -12.43
CA ILE A 15 -10.03 -23.03 -12.62
C ILE A 15 -8.83 -22.55 -11.84
N ASN A 16 -7.73 -22.29 -12.54
CA ASN A 16 -6.43 -21.96 -11.93
C ASN A 16 -6.47 -20.68 -11.09
N PHE A 17 -7.29 -19.68 -11.45
CA PHE A 17 -7.33 -18.40 -10.75
C PHE A 17 -8.58 -17.60 -11.13
N ILE A 18 -9.18 -16.90 -10.17
CA ILE A 18 -10.33 -16.01 -10.38
C ILE A 18 -9.83 -14.55 -10.33
N ASN A 19 -10.01 -13.83 -11.44
CA ASN A 19 -9.72 -12.41 -11.52
C ASN A 19 -10.87 -11.58 -10.93
N ILE A 20 -10.58 -10.84 -9.88
CA ILE A 20 -11.48 -9.83 -9.28
C ILE A 20 -11.03 -8.46 -9.79
N GLY A 21 -11.90 -7.78 -10.53
CA GLY A 21 -11.58 -6.50 -11.17
C GLY A 21 -11.61 -5.34 -10.19
N GLU A 22 -10.49 -4.61 -10.04
CA GLU A 22 -10.27 -3.56 -9.01
C GLU A 22 -10.72 -2.14 -9.39
N ARG A 23 -11.25 -1.92 -10.60
CA ARG A 23 -11.41 -0.55 -11.12
C ARG A 23 -12.68 0.18 -10.67
N LEU A 24 -13.62 -0.51 -9.99
CA LEU A 24 -14.82 0.08 -9.37
C LEU A 24 -14.58 0.44 -7.90
N ASN A 25 -13.37 0.86 -7.58
CA ASN A 25 -12.97 1.26 -6.25
C ASN A 25 -12.68 2.77 -6.22
N VAL A 26 -13.48 3.54 -5.47
CA VAL A 26 -13.33 5.01 -5.37
C VAL A 26 -12.00 5.43 -4.74
N ALA A 27 -11.42 4.63 -3.85
CA ALA A 27 -10.12 4.89 -3.25
C ALA A 27 -8.95 4.59 -4.22
N GLY A 28 -9.10 3.60 -5.11
CA GLY A 28 -8.07 3.14 -6.04
C GLY A 28 -8.14 3.77 -7.44
N SER A 29 -9.32 4.21 -7.89
CA SER A 29 -9.57 4.69 -9.26
C SER A 29 -10.06 6.14 -9.26
N ARG A 30 -9.15 7.09 -9.58
CA ARG A 30 -9.50 8.52 -9.69
C ARG A 30 -10.64 8.79 -10.70
N LYS A 31 -10.67 8.01 -11.80
CA LYS A 31 -11.72 8.14 -12.82
C LYS A 31 -13.08 7.72 -12.25
N PHE A 32 -13.13 6.57 -11.59
CA PHE A 32 -14.36 6.07 -11.00
C PHE A 32 -14.86 7.00 -9.90
N LEU A 33 -14.00 7.43 -8.97
CA LEU A 33 -14.33 8.41 -7.94
C LEU A 33 -14.96 9.68 -8.51
N ARG A 34 -14.35 10.26 -9.57
CA ARG A 34 -14.89 11.45 -10.21
C ARG A 34 -16.28 11.22 -10.77
N LEU A 35 -16.49 10.09 -11.46
CA LEU A 35 -17.80 9.77 -12.06
C LEU A 35 -18.90 9.58 -11.01
N ILE A 36 -18.58 8.93 -9.88
CA ILE A 36 -19.51 8.78 -8.76
C ILE A 36 -19.83 10.16 -8.13
N LYS A 37 -18.83 11.00 -7.86
CA LYS A 37 -19.04 12.37 -7.33
C LYS A 37 -19.87 13.26 -8.26
N GLU A 38 -19.71 13.09 -9.56
CA GLU A 38 -20.48 13.82 -10.59
C GLU A 38 -21.83 13.14 -10.90
N GLN A 39 -22.19 12.04 -10.23
CA GLN A 39 -23.38 11.22 -10.45
C GLN A 39 -23.54 10.73 -11.91
N LYS A 40 -22.41 10.51 -12.59
CA LYS A 40 -22.35 9.98 -13.97
C LYS A 40 -22.29 8.45 -13.96
N TYR A 41 -23.32 7.83 -13.40
CA TYR A 41 -23.35 6.39 -13.16
C TYR A 41 -23.32 5.57 -14.45
N GLU A 42 -23.98 6.05 -15.54
CA GLU A 42 -23.94 5.38 -16.85
C GLU A 42 -22.50 5.32 -17.42
N GLU A 43 -21.73 6.39 -17.25
CA GLU A 43 -20.32 6.38 -17.64
C GLU A 43 -19.50 5.47 -16.70
N ALA A 44 -19.84 5.40 -15.42
CA ALA A 44 -19.19 4.52 -14.45
C ALA A 44 -19.43 3.03 -14.77
N LEU A 45 -20.65 2.66 -15.24
CA LEU A 45 -20.96 1.31 -15.70
C LEU A 45 -20.07 0.86 -16.87
N THR A 46 -19.62 1.78 -17.73
CA THR A 46 -18.69 1.42 -18.82
C THR A 46 -17.36 0.88 -18.30
N ILE A 47 -16.96 1.24 -17.06
CA ILE A 47 -15.75 0.70 -16.44
C ILE A 47 -15.98 -0.76 -16.02
N ALA A 48 -17.19 -1.09 -15.53
CA ALA A 48 -17.56 -2.47 -15.21
C ALA A 48 -17.52 -3.36 -16.46
N HIS A 49 -18.16 -2.91 -17.55
CA HIS A 49 -18.16 -3.64 -18.82
C HIS A 49 -16.74 -3.92 -19.33
N LYS A 50 -15.87 -2.91 -19.35
CA LYS A 50 -14.50 -3.08 -19.80
C LYS A 50 -13.71 -4.09 -18.99
N GLN A 51 -13.93 -4.15 -17.68
CA GLN A 51 -13.26 -5.15 -16.85
C GLN A 51 -13.69 -6.57 -17.19
N VAL A 52 -14.95 -6.76 -17.54
CA VAL A 52 -15.51 -8.08 -17.89
C VAL A 52 -15.17 -8.43 -19.33
N GLU A 53 -15.55 -7.58 -20.28
CA GLU A 53 -15.49 -7.87 -21.73
C GLU A 53 -14.05 -7.86 -22.25
N ASP A 54 -13.29 -6.81 -21.91
CA ASP A 54 -11.92 -6.64 -22.39
C ASP A 54 -10.89 -7.31 -21.45
N GLY A 55 -11.16 -7.31 -20.16
CA GLY A 55 -10.22 -7.74 -19.12
C GLY A 55 -10.45 -9.16 -18.59
N GLY A 56 -11.60 -9.79 -18.90
CA GLY A 56 -11.90 -11.15 -18.45
C GLY A 56 -12.09 -11.29 -16.92
N ALA A 57 -12.49 -10.23 -16.23
CA ALA A 57 -12.81 -10.30 -14.81
C ALA A 57 -14.03 -11.21 -14.59
N GLN A 58 -13.91 -12.18 -13.68
CA GLN A 58 -15.03 -13.06 -13.30
C GLN A 58 -15.83 -12.51 -12.12
N VAL A 59 -15.22 -11.64 -11.32
CA VAL A 59 -15.82 -10.95 -10.17
C VAL A 59 -15.45 -9.47 -10.26
N LEU A 60 -16.33 -8.58 -9.78
CA LEU A 60 -16.11 -7.14 -9.74
C LEU A 60 -16.03 -6.65 -8.29
N ASP A 61 -14.90 -6.06 -7.89
CA ASP A 61 -14.70 -5.40 -6.59
C ASP A 61 -15.33 -4.00 -6.64
N VAL A 62 -16.40 -3.79 -5.88
CA VAL A 62 -17.11 -2.52 -5.78
C VAL A 62 -16.86 -1.91 -4.41
N ASN A 63 -16.22 -0.74 -4.38
CA ASN A 63 -15.90 -0.02 -3.15
C ASN A 63 -16.29 1.45 -3.25
N MET A 64 -17.10 1.91 -2.27
CA MET A 64 -17.57 3.31 -2.14
C MET A 64 -17.00 4.01 -0.90
N ASP A 65 -15.92 3.47 -0.30
CA ASP A 65 -15.29 4.07 0.88
C ASP A 65 -14.46 5.30 0.49
N GLU A 66 -15.10 6.46 0.61
CA GLU A 66 -14.46 7.77 0.52
C GLU A 66 -15.10 8.72 1.55
N GLY A 67 -14.26 9.53 2.21
CA GLY A 67 -14.67 10.29 3.38
C GLY A 67 -15.78 11.34 3.17
N LEU A 68 -16.01 11.75 1.94
CA LEU A 68 -17.03 12.76 1.58
C LEU A 68 -18.23 12.18 0.83
N LEU A 69 -18.25 10.85 0.58
CA LEU A 69 -19.36 10.15 -0.05
C LEU A 69 -20.30 9.56 1.01
N ASP A 70 -21.59 9.57 0.71
CA ASP A 70 -22.56 8.73 1.40
C ASP A 70 -22.43 7.29 0.85
N GLY A 71 -21.57 6.49 1.46
CA GLY A 71 -21.25 5.15 0.99
C GLY A 71 -22.47 4.24 0.87
N VAL A 72 -23.43 4.33 1.79
CA VAL A 72 -24.68 3.53 1.75
C VAL A 72 -25.51 3.88 0.52
N LYS A 73 -25.71 5.18 0.29
CA LYS A 73 -26.47 5.68 -0.87
C LYS A 73 -25.79 5.31 -2.18
N GLU A 74 -24.49 5.58 -2.29
CA GLU A 74 -23.75 5.37 -3.54
C GLU A 74 -23.62 3.88 -3.88
N MET A 75 -23.36 3.01 -2.88
CA MET A 75 -23.34 1.55 -3.05
C MET A 75 -24.71 1.04 -3.53
N THR A 76 -25.79 1.43 -2.85
CA THR A 76 -27.16 1.05 -3.23
C THR A 76 -27.49 1.51 -4.63
N THR A 77 -27.19 2.77 -4.98
CA THR A 77 -27.51 3.33 -6.30
C THR A 77 -26.76 2.60 -7.40
N PHE A 78 -25.45 2.43 -7.24
CA PHE A 78 -24.59 1.84 -8.27
C PHE A 78 -24.88 0.36 -8.49
N LEU A 79 -25.04 -0.43 -7.42
CA LEU A 79 -25.35 -1.87 -7.53
C LEU A 79 -26.75 -2.12 -8.16
N ASN A 80 -27.75 -1.31 -7.83
CA ASN A 80 -29.06 -1.41 -8.48
C ASN A 80 -29.00 -1.07 -9.97
N LEU A 81 -28.18 -0.09 -10.37
CA LEU A 81 -27.95 0.21 -11.77
C LEU A 81 -27.21 -0.93 -12.49
N MET A 82 -26.18 -1.50 -11.88
CA MET A 82 -25.51 -2.71 -12.42
C MET A 82 -26.50 -3.86 -12.61
N ALA A 83 -27.37 -4.11 -11.64
CA ALA A 83 -28.36 -5.17 -11.71
C ALA A 83 -29.43 -4.93 -12.81
N SER A 84 -29.71 -3.68 -13.15
CA SER A 84 -30.69 -3.29 -14.18
C SER A 84 -30.10 -3.11 -15.59
N ASP A 85 -28.77 -3.15 -15.75
CA ASP A 85 -28.11 -2.95 -17.05
C ASP A 85 -28.47 -4.12 -18.01
N PRO A 86 -29.07 -3.83 -19.18
CA PRO A 86 -29.45 -4.86 -20.12
C PRO A 86 -28.28 -5.61 -20.78
N ARG A 87 -27.08 -4.99 -20.78
CA ARG A 87 -25.82 -5.64 -21.22
C ARG A 87 -25.33 -6.68 -20.22
N ARG A 88 -25.94 -6.69 -19.04
CA ARG A 88 -25.73 -7.63 -17.94
C ARG A 88 -24.27 -7.91 -17.65
N VAL A 89 -23.74 -7.17 -16.72
CA VAL A 89 -22.53 -7.62 -16.03
C VAL A 89 -22.95 -8.86 -15.23
N SER A 90 -22.88 -10.02 -15.88
CA SER A 90 -23.35 -11.32 -15.34
C SER A 90 -22.51 -11.80 -14.15
N ASN A 91 -21.50 -11.04 -13.79
CA ASN A 91 -20.45 -11.44 -12.86
C ASN A 91 -20.86 -11.20 -11.42
N THR A 92 -20.35 -12.04 -10.55
CA THR A 92 -20.48 -11.91 -9.09
C THR A 92 -19.86 -10.58 -8.62
N CYS A 93 -20.51 -9.93 -7.66
CA CYS A 93 -19.94 -8.76 -6.99
C CYS A 93 -19.13 -9.18 -5.75
N ASP A 94 -17.99 -8.52 -5.57
CA ASP A 94 -17.23 -8.43 -4.32
C ASP A 94 -17.59 -7.07 -3.70
N ASP A 95 -18.47 -7.09 -2.68
CA ASP A 95 -18.95 -5.90 -2.00
C ASP A 95 -17.95 -5.53 -0.92
N ARG A 96 -17.22 -4.41 -1.13
CA ARG A 96 -16.08 -4.03 -0.31
C ARG A 96 -16.33 -2.74 0.46
N SER A 97 -16.21 -2.83 1.77
CA SER A 97 -16.19 -1.66 2.65
C SER A 97 -15.54 -1.98 4.00
N SER A 98 -15.01 -0.95 4.66
CA SER A 98 -14.59 -0.98 6.05
C SER A 98 -15.74 -0.76 7.04
N LYS A 99 -16.96 -0.42 6.55
CA LYS A 99 -18.14 -0.10 7.33
C LYS A 99 -19.23 -1.12 7.08
N TRP A 100 -19.71 -1.73 8.14
CA TRP A 100 -20.74 -2.78 8.04
C TRP A 100 -22.03 -2.29 7.37
N GLU A 101 -22.48 -1.08 7.68
CA GLU A 101 -23.70 -0.49 7.11
C GLU A 101 -23.63 -0.35 5.57
N VAL A 102 -22.45 -0.14 5.00
CA VAL A 102 -22.24 -0.07 3.56
C VAL A 102 -22.28 -1.45 2.95
N LEU A 103 -21.61 -2.44 3.57
CA LEU A 103 -21.64 -3.85 3.16
C LEU A 103 -23.07 -4.39 3.18
N GLU A 104 -23.82 -4.15 4.26
CA GLU A 104 -25.19 -4.62 4.38
C GLU A 104 -26.12 -3.97 3.34
N ALA A 105 -25.91 -2.68 3.02
CA ALA A 105 -26.64 -2.00 1.96
C ALA A 105 -26.37 -2.63 0.59
N GLY A 106 -25.11 -2.98 0.30
CA GLY A 106 -24.73 -3.69 -0.90
C GLY A 106 -25.34 -5.08 -0.98
N LEU A 107 -25.26 -5.87 0.07
CA LEU A 107 -25.86 -7.22 0.15
C LEU A 107 -27.35 -7.24 -0.13
N LYS A 108 -28.07 -6.16 0.22
CA LYS A 108 -29.51 -6.02 -0.10
C LYS A 108 -29.79 -5.74 -1.59
N CYS A 109 -28.78 -5.33 -2.35
CA CYS A 109 -28.93 -4.98 -3.78
C CYS A 109 -28.49 -6.09 -4.72
N VAL A 110 -27.54 -6.93 -4.29
CA VAL A 110 -26.98 -7.98 -5.15
C VAL A 110 -27.84 -9.23 -5.17
N GLN A 111 -27.91 -9.88 -6.33
CA GLN A 111 -28.58 -11.16 -6.51
C GLN A 111 -27.57 -12.30 -6.56
N GLY A 112 -28.00 -13.48 -6.14
CA GLY A 112 -27.16 -14.66 -6.12
C GLY A 112 -26.29 -14.77 -4.87
N LYS A 113 -25.05 -15.23 -5.03
CA LYS A 113 -24.10 -15.42 -3.93
C LYS A 113 -22.86 -14.55 -4.10
N PRO A 114 -22.85 -13.34 -3.53
CA PRO A 114 -21.72 -12.43 -3.59
C PRO A 114 -20.61 -12.83 -2.63
N ILE A 115 -19.52 -12.06 -2.68
CA ILE A 115 -18.45 -12.05 -1.68
C ILE A 115 -18.60 -10.78 -0.83
N VAL A 116 -18.40 -10.88 0.48
CA VAL A 116 -18.27 -9.75 1.40
C VAL A 116 -16.79 -9.49 1.64
N ASN A 117 -16.34 -8.28 1.37
CA ASN A 117 -14.96 -7.85 1.56
C ASN A 117 -14.91 -6.60 2.46
N SER A 118 -14.69 -6.68 3.75
CA SER A 118 -14.23 -7.84 4.50
C SER A 118 -14.69 -7.76 5.95
N ILE A 119 -14.54 -8.82 6.69
CA ILE A 119 -14.62 -8.83 8.15
C ILE A 119 -13.23 -9.17 8.74
N SER A 120 -13.01 -8.85 10.01
CA SER A 120 -11.76 -9.15 10.70
C SER A 120 -11.93 -9.15 12.22
N LEU A 121 -10.93 -9.66 12.95
CA LEU A 121 -10.88 -9.63 14.39
C LEU A 121 -10.50 -8.26 14.99
N LYS A 122 -10.44 -7.21 14.18
CA LYS A 122 -10.09 -5.85 14.58
C LYS A 122 -11.00 -5.29 15.69
N GLY A 123 -12.30 -5.58 15.64
CA GLY A 123 -13.29 -5.19 16.64
C GLY A 123 -13.50 -6.23 17.75
N GLY A 124 -12.70 -7.30 17.79
CA GLY A 124 -12.83 -8.41 18.71
C GLY A 124 -13.72 -9.54 18.18
N GLU A 125 -13.76 -10.64 18.94
CA GLU A 125 -14.44 -11.88 18.53
C GLU A 125 -15.96 -11.74 18.44
N GLU A 126 -16.57 -10.96 19.34
CA GLU A 126 -18.03 -10.79 19.38
C GLU A 126 -18.54 -10.08 18.12
N GLU A 127 -17.91 -8.96 17.75
CA GLU A 127 -18.24 -8.23 16.53
C GLU A 127 -17.99 -9.07 15.28
N PHE A 128 -16.85 -9.75 15.24
CA PHE A 128 -16.47 -10.65 14.15
C PHE A 128 -17.52 -11.75 13.90
N LEU A 129 -17.93 -12.46 14.97
CA LEU A 129 -18.94 -13.51 14.87
C LEU A 129 -20.34 -12.95 14.55
N HIS A 130 -20.67 -11.77 15.06
CA HIS A 130 -21.91 -11.09 14.71
C HIS A 130 -21.98 -10.81 13.20
N GLN A 131 -20.94 -10.20 12.65
CA GLN A 131 -20.85 -9.92 11.22
C GLN A 131 -20.87 -11.22 10.39
N ALA A 132 -20.14 -12.25 10.79
CA ALA A 132 -20.12 -13.55 10.12
C ALA A 132 -21.49 -14.19 10.05
N ARG A 133 -22.29 -14.12 11.13
CA ARG A 133 -23.68 -14.63 11.16
C ARG A 133 -24.56 -13.88 10.19
N LEU A 134 -24.42 -12.57 10.08
CA LEU A 134 -25.16 -11.75 9.13
C LEU A 134 -24.77 -12.13 7.68
N VAL A 135 -23.47 -12.25 7.38
CA VAL A 135 -22.98 -12.72 6.07
C VAL A 135 -23.62 -14.07 5.69
N ARG A 136 -23.65 -15.01 6.64
CA ARG A 136 -24.29 -16.31 6.46
C ARG A 136 -25.80 -16.21 6.18
N GLN A 137 -26.50 -15.29 6.86
CA GLN A 137 -27.93 -15.03 6.63
C GLN A 137 -28.21 -14.50 5.23
N TYR A 138 -27.33 -13.67 4.68
CA TYR A 138 -27.40 -13.20 3.30
C TYR A 138 -26.94 -14.26 2.28
N GLY A 139 -26.40 -15.41 2.74
CA GLY A 139 -25.92 -16.48 1.87
C GLY A 139 -24.63 -16.17 1.11
N ALA A 140 -23.86 -15.18 1.53
CA ALA A 140 -22.63 -14.73 0.89
C ALA A 140 -21.41 -15.55 1.32
N ALA A 141 -20.35 -15.55 0.49
CA ALA A 141 -19.01 -15.89 0.90
C ALA A 141 -18.34 -14.68 1.56
N VAL A 142 -17.27 -14.90 2.36
CA VAL A 142 -16.64 -13.83 3.13
C VAL A 142 -15.13 -13.83 2.99
N ILE A 143 -14.56 -12.66 2.75
CA ILE A 143 -13.12 -12.41 2.89
C ILE A 143 -12.84 -12.02 4.35
N ILE A 144 -11.86 -12.70 4.93
CA ILE A 144 -11.35 -12.46 6.27
C ILE A 144 -9.96 -11.90 6.15
N MET A 145 -9.80 -10.63 6.51
CA MET A 145 -8.49 -10.00 6.53
C MET A 145 -7.72 -10.40 7.78
N ALA A 146 -6.40 -10.60 7.62
CA ALA A 146 -5.50 -10.88 8.72
C ALA A 146 -5.22 -9.62 9.56
N PHE A 147 -6.25 -9.18 10.28
CA PHE A 147 -6.24 -8.10 11.27
C PHE A 147 -6.83 -8.60 12.57
N ASP A 148 -6.24 -8.20 13.67
CA ASP A 148 -6.82 -8.38 15.01
C ASP A 148 -6.87 -7.06 15.79
N GLU A 149 -7.14 -7.15 17.08
CA GLU A 149 -7.26 -6.02 17.99
C GLU A 149 -5.97 -5.19 18.10
N THR A 150 -4.82 -5.78 17.75
CA THR A 150 -3.52 -5.10 17.76
C THR A 150 -3.14 -4.49 16.41
N GLY A 151 -3.88 -4.80 15.34
CA GLY A 151 -3.70 -4.23 14.02
C GLY A 151 -3.45 -5.25 12.91
N GLN A 152 -2.89 -4.77 11.80
CA GLN A 152 -2.58 -5.55 10.63
C GLN A 152 -1.43 -6.53 10.88
N ALA A 153 -1.58 -7.77 10.40
CA ALA A 153 -0.49 -8.71 10.39
C ALA A 153 0.47 -8.42 9.23
N ASP A 154 1.73 -8.26 9.53
CA ASP A 154 2.82 -7.99 8.60
C ASP A 154 3.82 -9.15 8.49
N THR A 155 3.93 -9.98 9.54
CA THR A 155 4.83 -11.14 9.61
C THR A 155 4.10 -12.46 9.38
N TYR A 156 4.83 -13.48 8.94
CA TYR A 156 4.31 -14.84 8.77
C TYR A 156 3.60 -15.35 10.01
N SER A 157 4.24 -15.26 11.19
CA SER A 157 3.70 -15.79 12.44
C SER A 157 2.38 -15.12 12.84
N ARG A 158 2.31 -13.80 12.70
CA ARG A 158 1.08 -13.05 13.00
C ARG A 158 -0.06 -13.40 12.04
N ARG A 159 0.25 -13.56 10.75
CA ARG A 159 -0.74 -13.94 9.74
C ARG A 159 -1.36 -15.29 10.02
N ILE A 160 -0.55 -16.31 10.32
CA ILE A 160 -1.07 -17.67 10.62
C ILE A 160 -1.85 -17.70 11.93
N GLU A 161 -1.40 -16.98 12.97
CA GLU A 161 -2.10 -16.89 14.26
C GLU A 161 -3.53 -16.33 14.08
N ILE A 162 -3.64 -15.20 13.37
CA ILE A 162 -4.94 -14.54 13.14
C ILE A 162 -5.83 -15.42 12.25
N CYS A 163 -5.31 -15.96 11.15
CA CYS A 163 -6.08 -16.80 10.24
C CYS A 163 -6.56 -18.09 10.93
N GLU A 164 -5.72 -18.72 11.74
CA GLU A 164 -6.10 -19.91 12.50
C GLU A 164 -7.18 -19.61 13.55
N ARG A 165 -7.01 -18.51 14.29
CA ARG A 165 -8.00 -18.05 15.28
C ARG A 165 -9.34 -17.76 14.63
N ALA A 166 -9.35 -16.97 13.55
CA ALA A 166 -10.56 -16.63 12.80
C ALA A 166 -11.25 -17.88 12.24
N TYR A 167 -10.48 -18.81 11.67
CA TYR A 167 -11.02 -20.06 11.13
C TYR A 167 -11.71 -20.89 12.23
N LYS A 168 -11.04 -21.10 13.36
CA LYS A 168 -11.58 -21.87 14.48
C LYS A 168 -12.89 -21.27 15.02
N LEU A 169 -12.94 -19.94 15.16
CA LEU A 169 -14.14 -19.23 15.59
C LEU A 169 -15.30 -19.45 14.61
N LEU A 170 -15.07 -19.32 13.31
CA LEU A 170 -16.11 -19.49 12.29
C LEU A 170 -16.61 -20.92 12.22
N ILE A 171 -15.73 -21.92 12.25
CA ILE A 171 -16.13 -23.32 12.22
C ILE A 171 -16.94 -23.69 13.45
N ASN A 172 -16.51 -23.22 14.64
CA ASN A 172 -17.26 -23.46 15.89
C ASN A 172 -18.64 -22.78 15.89
N ASP A 173 -18.80 -21.64 15.19
CA ASP A 173 -20.09 -20.96 15.02
C ASP A 173 -20.94 -21.57 13.89
N GLY A 174 -20.44 -22.59 13.20
CA GLY A 174 -21.15 -23.31 12.13
C GLY A 174 -21.14 -22.59 10.79
N PHE A 175 -20.14 -21.74 10.52
CA PHE A 175 -19.92 -21.16 9.19
C PHE A 175 -19.42 -22.24 8.23
N ASN A 176 -19.88 -22.20 6.97
CA ASN A 176 -19.45 -23.17 5.97
C ASN A 176 -17.99 -22.91 5.55
N PRO A 177 -17.06 -23.85 5.75
CA PRO A 177 -15.65 -23.65 5.40
C PRO A 177 -15.41 -23.43 3.90
N LEU A 178 -16.33 -23.87 3.03
CA LEU A 178 -16.25 -23.61 1.59
C LEU A 178 -16.48 -22.14 1.21
N ASP A 179 -17.04 -21.33 2.11
CA ASP A 179 -17.37 -19.93 1.90
C ASP A 179 -16.42 -18.98 2.60
N ILE A 180 -15.34 -19.52 3.21
CA ILE A 180 -14.28 -18.76 3.86
C ILE A 180 -13.16 -18.47 2.87
N ILE A 181 -12.80 -17.19 2.74
CA ILE A 181 -11.71 -16.70 1.92
C ILE A 181 -10.78 -15.89 2.83
N PHE A 182 -9.49 -16.21 2.88
CA PHE A 182 -8.51 -15.42 3.64
C PHE A 182 -7.81 -14.41 2.73
N ASP A 183 -7.68 -13.18 3.20
CA ASP A 183 -6.73 -12.19 2.70
C ASP A 183 -5.66 -11.95 3.78
N PRO A 184 -4.50 -12.61 3.69
CA PRO A 184 -3.41 -12.42 4.64
C PRO A 184 -2.61 -11.14 4.42
N ASN A 185 -3.12 -10.18 3.69
CA ASN A 185 -2.58 -8.87 3.36
C ASN A 185 -1.32 -8.91 2.46
N ILE A 186 -1.50 -8.56 1.20
CA ILE A 186 -0.39 -8.26 0.31
C ILE A 186 0.10 -6.85 0.62
N LEU A 187 1.33 -6.74 1.09
CA LEU A 187 1.97 -5.49 1.48
C LEU A 187 3.00 -5.06 0.42
N ALA A 188 3.30 -3.76 0.40
CA ALA A 188 4.26 -3.19 -0.55
C ALA A 188 5.68 -3.68 -0.25
N ILE A 189 6.36 -4.15 -1.29
CA ILE A 189 7.78 -4.52 -1.25
C ILE A 189 8.64 -3.50 -2.01
N ALA A 190 9.95 -3.68 -1.98
CA ALA A 190 10.90 -2.78 -2.65
C ALA A 190 10.70 -1.30 -2.25
N THR A 191 10.33 -1.04 -1.01
CA THR A 191 10.11 0.31 -0.47
C THR A 191 11.41 0.99 -0.06
N GLY A 192 12.53 0.25 -0.01
CA GLY A 192 13.78 0.69 0.59
C GLY A 192 13.82 0.55 2.12
N ILE A 193 12.73 0.16 2.77
CA ILE A 193 12.64 -0.10 4.21
C ILE A 193 13.02 -1.56 4.46
N GLU A 194 13.89 -1.82 5.43
CA GLU A 194 14.45 -3.15 5.66
C GLU A 194 13.40 -4.15 6.15
N GLU A 195 12.52 -3.72 7.02
CA GLU A 195 11.42 -4.51 7.59
C GLU A 195 10.45 -5.01 6.52
N HIS A 196 10.35 -4.31 5.39
CA HIS A 196 9.42 -4.66 4.30
C HIS A 196 9.97 -5.73 3.34
N ARG A 197 11.25 -6.11 3.46
CA ARG A 197 11.91 -7.01 2.50
C ARG A 197 11.29 -8.40 2.44
N ASN A 198 10.76 -8.90 3.55
CA ASN A 198 10.20 -10.24 3.63
C ASN A 198 8.69 -10.31 3.38
N TYR A 199 8.00 -9.21 3.20
CA TYR A 199 6.52 -9.18 3.13
C TYR A 199 5.94 -10.13 2.06
N ALA A 200 6.58 -10.24 0.89
CA ALA A 200 6.13 -11.15 -0.17
C ALA A 200 6.44 -12.61 0.18
N VAL A 201 7.60 -12.90 0.73
CA VAL A 201 7.99 -14.26 1.21
C VAL A 201 7.01 -14.71 2.29
N ASP A 202 6.78 -13.88 3.31
CA ASP A 202 5.88 -14.16 4.42
C ASP A 202 4.44 -14.40 3.92
N PHE A 203 4.00 -13.67 2.89
CA PHE A 203 2.69 -13.92 2.26
C PHE A 203 2.64 -15.29 1.58
N LEU A 204 3.64 -15.62 0.75
CA LEU A 204 3.69 -16.88 0.02
C LEU A 204 3.77 -18.10 0.97
N GLU A 205 4.51 -17.99 2.05
CA GLU A 205 4.57 -19.03 3.10
C GLU A 205 3.24 -19.13 3.85
N THR A 206 2.61 -18.00 4.17
CA THR A 206 1.31 -17.95 4.85
C THR A 206 0.23 -18.65 4.02
N ILE A 207 0.12 -18.37 2.73
CA ILE A 207 -0.91 -18.99 1.89
C ILE A 207 -0.68 -20.49 1.72
N THR A 208 0.57 -20.91 1.63
CA THR A 208 0.94 -22.34 1.63
C THR A 208 0.52 -23.02 2.95
N TRP A 209 0.74 -22.35 4.08
CA TRP A 209 0.32 -22.86 5.38
C TRP A 209 -1.21 -22.93 5.51
N ILE A 210 -1.95 -21.90 5.07
CA ILE A 210 -3.43 -21.87 5.08
C ILE A 210 -3.97 -23.07 4.31
N LYS A 211 -3.49 -23.30 3.09
CA LYS A 211 -3.93 -24.44 2.26
C LYS A 211 -3.73 -25.79 2.92
N LYS A 212 -2.67 -25.92 3.70
CA LYS A 212 -2.33 -27.19 4.40
C LYS A 212 -3.14 -27.38 5.69
N ASN A 213 -3.43 -26.29 6.43
CA ASN A 213 -3.92 -26.37 7.80
C ASN A 213 -5.38 -25.94 7.99
N LEU A 214 -5.93 -25.14 7.07
CA LEU A 214 -7.32 -24.65 7.12
C LEU A 214 -8.13 -25.24 5.97
N PRO A 215 -8.71 -26.45 6.15
CA PRO A 215 -9.36 -27.20 5.08
C PRO A 215 -10.46 -26.39 4.40
N HIS A 216 -10.53 -26.45 3.07
CA HIS A 216 -11.51 -25.82 2.20
C HIS A 216 -11.43 -24.29 2.10
N ALA A 217 -10.69 -23.60 2.96
CA ALA A 217 -10.50 -22.16 2.86
C ALA A 217 -9.87 -21.77 1.53
N LYS A 218 -10.33 -20.64 1.01
CA LYS A 218 -9.83 -20.00 -0.20
C LYS A 218 -8.92 -18.84 0.16
N ILE A 219 -8.16 -18.35 -0.83
CA ILE A 219 -7.19 -17.27 -0.64
C ILE A 219 -7.44 -16.21 -1.69
N SER A 220 -7.50 -14.96 -1.22
CA SER A 220 -7.56 -13.74 -2.02
C SER A 220 -6.47 -12.76 -1.62
N GLY A 221 -6.33 -11.65 -2.34
CA GLY A 221 -5.46 -10.54 -1.98
C GLY A 221 -5.46 -9.42 -3.01
N GLY A 222 -5.19 -8.22 -2.55
CA GLY A 222 -5.06 -7.02 -3.39
C GLY A 222 -3.68 -6.93 -4.04
N VAL A 223 -3.53 -7.47 -5.26
CA VAL A 223 -2.22 -7.65 -5.92
C VAL A 223 -1.52 -6.32 -6.21
N SER A 224 -2.27 -5.27 -6.52
CA SER A 224 -1.72 -3.94 -6.82
C SER A 224 -0.94 -3.30 -5.67
N ASN A 225 -1.20 -3.74 -4.43
CA ASN A 225 -0.47 -3.26 -3.25
C ASN A 225 1.01 -3.65 -3.29
N LEU A 226 1.35 -4.84 -3.81
CA LEU A 226 2.71 -5.35 -3.87
C LEU A 226 3.69 -4.33 -4.47
N SER A 227 3.28 -3.70 -5.56
CA SER A 227 4.11 -2.80 -6.37
C SER A 227 3.87 -1.32 -6.10
N PHE A 228 3.27 -0.97 -4.97
CA PHE A 228 2.96 0.43 -4.63
C PHE A 228 4.20 1.33 -4.68
N SER A 229 5.37 0.80 -4.31
CA SER A 229 6.66 1.49 -4.37
C SER A 229 7.04 2.01 -5.77
N PHE A 230 6.56 1.33 -6.84
CA PHE A 230 6.81 1.70 -8.24
C PHE A 230 5.61 2.38 -8.90
N ARG A 231 4.71 3.01 -8.13
CA ARG A 231 3.56 3.74 -8.68
C ARG A 231 4.02 4.80 -9.69
N GLY A 232 3.47 4.72 -10.92
CA GLY A 232 3.87 5.57 -12.04
C GLY A 232 4.84 4.91 -13.04
N ASN A 233 5.22 3.64 -12.80
CA ASN A 233 5.94 2.80 -13.76
C ASN A 233 5.16 1.49 -13.98
N ASP A 234 4.16 1.55 -14.87
CA ASP A 234 3.26 0.42 -15.09
C ASP A 234 4.00 -0.82 -15.63
N TYR A 235 5.03 -0.65 -16.44
CA TYR A 235 5.82 -1.75 -17.00
C TYR A 235 6.48 -2.63 -15.91
N VAL A 236 7.16 -2.01 -14.94
CA VAL A 236 7.76 -2.74 -13.82
C VAL A 236 6.69 -3.31 -12.88
N ARG A 237 5.63 -2.57 -12.64
CA ARG A 237 4.52 -3.02 -11.80
C ARG A 237 3.83 -4.26 -12.35
N GLU A 238 3.55 -4.28 -13.66
CA GLU A 238 2.95 -5.44 -14.33
C GLU A 238 3.85 -6.68 -14.23
N ALA A 239 5.17 -6.51 -14.43
CA ALA A 239 6.13 -7.58 -14.24
C ALA A 239 6.14 -8.10 -12.79
N MET A 240 6.09 -7.20 -11.79
CA MET A 240 6.01 -7.58 -10.38
C MET A 240 4.73 -8.38 -10.08
N HIS A 241 3.58 -7.95 -10.62
CA HIS A 241 2.32 -8.65 -10.44
C HIS A 241 2.34 -10.04 -11.08
N ALA A 242 2.82 -10.14 -12.32
CA ALA A 242 2.88 -11.40 -13.04
C ALA A 242 3.80 -12.42 -12.36
N VAL A 243 4.99 -12.01 -11.94
CA VAL A 243 5.94 -12.89 -11.23
C VAL A 243 5.36 -13.32 -9.88
N PHE A 244 4.79 -12.38 -9.12
CA PHE A 244 4.18 -12.70 -7.83
C PHE A 244 3.02 -13.69 -7.96
N LEU A 245 2.08 -13.43 -8.87
CA LEU A 245 0.94 -14.29 -9.11
C LEU A 245 1.36 -15.68 -9.59
N TYR A 246 2.36 -15.76 -10.47
CA TYR A 246 2.90 -17.05 -10.90
C TYR A 246 3.27 -17.92 -9.69
N TYR A 247 4.06 -17.38 -8.75
CA TYR A 247 4.46 -18.13 -7.57
C TYR A 247 3.34 -18.32 -6.54
N ALA A 248 2.46 -17.32 -6.36
CA ALA A 248 1.34 -17.43 -5.43
C ALA A 248 0.34 -18.51 -5.87
N ILE A 249 0.11 -18.67 -7.16
CA ILE A 249 -0.78 -19.70 -7.71
C ILE A 249 -0.08 -21.05 -7.67
N GLN A 250 1.14 -21.18 -8.22
CA GLN A 250 1.84 -22.46 -8.40
C GLN A 250 2.31 -23.09 -7.10
N ARG A 251 2.85 -22.30 -6.17
CA ARG A 251 3.40 -22.79 -4.89
C ARG A 251 2.41 -22.69 -3.75
N GLY A 252 1.68 -21.57 -3.69
CA GLY A 252 0.81 -21.25 -2.56
C GLY A 252 -0.65 -21.66 -2.74
N GLY A 253 -1.08 -21.93 -3.97
CA GLY A 253 -2.47 -22.26 -4.27
C GLY A 253 -3.44 -21.10 -4.04
N MET A 254 -3.02 -19.87 -4.35
CA MET A 254 -3.89 -18.68 -4.32
C MET A 254 -5.04 -18.88 -5.32
N ASP A 255 -6.29 -18.71 -4.86
CA ASP A 255 -7.49 -19.05 -5.66
C ASP A 255 -8.00 -17.87 -6.46
N MET A 256 -7.85 -16.65 -5.94
CA MET A 256 -8.35 -15.43 -6.57
C MET A 256 -7.50 -14.22 -6.18
N GLY A 257 -7.62 -13.13 -6.93
CA GLY A 257 -6.91 -11.88 -6.62
C GLY A 257 -7.62 -10.67 -7.18
N ILE A 258 -7.56 -9.59 -6.41
CA ILE A 258 -8.04 -8.27 -6.82
C ILE A 258 -6.94 -7.66 -7.67
N VAL A 259 -7.21 -7.55 -8.97
CA VAL A 259 -6.24 -7.18 -10.00
C VAL A 259 -6.80 -6.11 -10.94
N ASN A 260 -5.93 -5.47 -11.70
CA ASN A 260 -6.35 -4.72 -12.89
C ASN A 260 -6.48 -5.70 -14.06
N PRO A 261 -7.69 -6.11 -14.45
CA PRO A 261 -7.86 -7.19 -15.42
C PRO A 261 -7.43 -6.82 -16.86
N GLY A 262 -7.25 -5.54 -17.16
CA GLY A 262 -6.69 -5.08 -18.44
C GLY A 262 -5.17 -5.15 -18.54
N GLN A 263 -4.48 -5.61 -17.50
CA GLN A 263 -3.02 -5.78 -17.46
C GLN A 263 -2.71 -7.28 -17.45
N SER A 264 -2.34 -7.82 -18.60
CA SER A 264 -2.10 -9.26 -18.78
C SER A 264 -0.70 -9.56 -19.29
N VAL A 265 0.31 -9.20 -18.49
CA VAL A 265 1.68 -9.69 -18.75
C VAL A 265 1.79 -11.11 -18.26
N VAL A 266 2.19 -12.03 -19.14
CA VAL A 266 2.44 -13.43 -18.80
C VAL A 266 3.88 -13.56 -18.28
N TYR A 267 4.08 -14.39 -17.25
CA TYR A 267 5.38 -14.60 -16.62
C TYR A 267 6.51 -14.93 -17.64
N ASP A 268 6.23 -15.78 -18.63
CA ASP A 268 7.20 -16.20 -19.63
C ASP A 268 7.55 -15.09 -20.66
N ASP A 269 6.69 -14.11 -20.84
CA ASP A 269 6.88 -12.98 -21.76
C ASP A 269 7.72 -11.85 -21.15
N ILE A 270 7.97 -11.90 -19.83
CA ILE A 270 8.81 -10.90 -19.17
C ILE A 270 10.28 -11.09 -19.58
N PRO A 271 10.98 -10.02 -20.03
CA PRO A 271 12.40 -10.09 -20.29
C PRO A 271 13.17 -10.70 -19.11
N SER A 272 14.10 -11.60 -19.41
CA SER A 272 14.79 -12.43 -18.40
C SER A 272 15.55 -11.61 -17.35
N ASP A 273 16.11 -10.47 -17.75
CA ASP A 273 16.80 -9.53 -16.87
C ASP A 273 15.85 -8.91 -15.86
N LEU A 274 14.72 -8.36 -16.33
CA LEU A 274 13.67 -7.81 -15.46
C LEU A 274 13.06 -8.90 -14.57
N ARG A 275 12.76 -10.06 -15.14
CA ARG A 275 12.16 -11.18 -14.38
C ARG A 275 13.06 -11.62 -13.22
N ASN A 276 14.36 -11.79 -13.48
CA ASN A 276 15.31 -12.17 -12.44
C ASN A 276 15.42 -11.12 -11.32
N LEU A 277 15.47 -9.82 -11.67
CA LEU A 277 15.48 -8.73 -10.69
C LEU A 277 14.20 -8.72 -9.84
N VAL A 278 13.05 -8.90 -10.47
CA VAL A 278 11.76 -8.96 -9.76
C VAL A 278 11.70 -10.17 -8.84
N GLU A 279 12.17 -11.35 -9.29
CA GLU A 279 12.26 -12.53 -8.41
C GLU A 279 13.18 -12.31 -7.22
N ASP A 280 14.36 -11.71 -7.44
CA ASP A 280 15.30 -11.41 -6.37
C ASP A 280 14.69 -10.50 -5.31
N VAL A 281 13.87 -9.55 -5.73
CA VAL A 281 13.13 -8.65 -4.82
C VAL A 281 11.99 -9.40 -4.10
N ILE A 282 11.16 -10.17 -4.81
CA ILE A 282 10.03 -10.91 -4.22
C ILE A 282 10.52 -11.92 -3.18
N PHE A 283 11.62 -12.64 -3.48
CA PHE A 283 12.17 -13.64 -2.60
C PHE A 283 13.26 -13.12 -1.64
N ASN A 284 13.51 -11.80 -1.63
CA ASN A 284 14.58 -11.19 -0.83
C ASN A 284 15.92 -11.94 -0.93
N ARG A 285 16.32 -12.32 -2.17
CA ARG A 285 17.51 -13.14 -2.41
C ARG A 285 18.82 -12.39 -2.18
N ARG A 286 18.82 -11.06 -2.48
CA ARG A 286 19.99 -10.21 -2.40
C ARG A 286 19.63 -8.84 -1.81
N PRO A 287 20.45 -8.26 -0.93
CA PRO A 287 20.18 -6.93 -0.35
C PRO A 287 20.08 -5.81 -1.39
N GLU A 288 20.84 -5.90 -2.49
CA GLU A 288 20.94 -4.89 -3.55
C GLU A 288 19.81 -4.97 -4.59
N ALA A 289 19.02 -6.05 -4.57
CA ALA A 289 18.01 -6.31 -5.60
C ALA A 289 17.01 -5.16 -5.78
N THR A 290 16.63 -4.48 -4.69
CA THR A 290 15.74 -3.31 -4.74
C THR A 290 16.40 -2.15 -5.49
N ASP A 291 17.67 -1.85 -5.22
CA ASP A 291 18.39 -0.74 -5.87
C ASP A 291 18.58 -1.03 -7.37
N GLU A 292 18.94 -2.26 -7.73
CA GLU A 292 19.08 -2.69 -9.13
C GLU A 292 17.74 -2.61 -9.89
N LEU A 293 16.63 -3.00 -9.26
CA LEU A 293 15.30 -2.88 -9.88
C LEU A 293 14.90 -1.41 -10.08
N ILE A 294 15.29 -0.52 -9.18
CA ILE A 294 15.08 0.94 -9.33
C ILE A 294 15.87 1.47 -10.53
N GLU A 295 17.15 1.10 -10.65
CA GLU A 295 17.99 1.52 -11.76
C GLU A 295 17.42 1.03 -13.11
N TYR A 296 16.95 -0.22 -13.14
CA TYR A 296 16.28 -0.77 -14.32
C TYR A 296 15.02 0.02 -14.67
N ALA A 297 14.18 0.33 -13.65
CA ALA A 297 12.95 1.11 -13.83
C ALA A 297 13.22 2.53 -14.36
N GLU A 298 14.29 3.19 -13.91
CA GLU A 298 14.73 4.49 -14.42
C GLU A 298 15.19 4.40 -15.88
N LYS A 299 16.00 3.38 -16.21
CA LYS A 299 16.51 3.17 -17.57
C LYS A 299 15.38 3.00 -18.57
N VAL A 300 14.42 2.11 -18.29
CA VAL A 300 13.27 1.90 -19.18
C VAL A 300 12.41 3.16 -19.33
N LYS A 301 12.24 3.92 -18.25
CA LYS A 301 11.49 5.18 -18.29
C LYS A 301 12.19 6.22 -19.17
N ASN A 302 13.51 6.31 -19.09
CA ASN A 302 14.32 7.25 -19.88
C ASN A 302 14.37 6.86 -21.37
N GLU A 303 14.48 5.58 -21.70
CA GLU A 303 14.40 5.08 -23.06
C GLU A 303 13.06 5.45 -23.73
N ASN A 304 11.96 5.32 -23.00
CA ASN A 304 10.63 5.68 -23.48
C ASN A 304 10.42 7.20 -23.63
N THR A 305 11.20 8.03 -22.94
CA THR A 305 11.10 9.50 -23.00
C THR A 305 12.16 10.15 -23.89
N GLY A 306 13.08 9.36 -24.48
CA GLY A 306 14.15 9.85 -25.38
C GLY A 306 15.22 10.68 -24.65
N GLN A 307 15.28 10.64 -23.33
CA GLN A 307 16.32 11.29 -22.53
C GLN A 307 17.52 10.33 -22.38
N THR A 308 18.61 10.65 -23.03
CA THR A 308 19.89 9.94 -22.96
C THR A 308 20.52 10.15 -21.58
N GLU A 309 21.06 9.09 -20.99
CA GLU A 309 21.84 9.13 -19.75
C GLU A 309 22.98 10.14 -19.85
N GLN A 310 22.99 11.15 -18.98
CA GLN A 310 24.20 11.92 -18.70
C GLN A 310 25.15 11.05 -17.87
N LYS A 311 26.42 10.96 -18.34
CA LYS A 311 27.48 10.19 -17.67
C LYS A 311 27.61 10.60 -16.21
N VAL A 312 27.73 9.61 -15.34
CA VAL A 312 27.77 9.69 -13.87
C VAL A 312 28.90 10.63 -13.33
N GLU A 313 29.88 10.99 -14.15
CA GLU A 313 31.03 11.80 -13.71
C GLU A 313 30.89 13.32 -13.92
N GLU A 314 30.02 13.79 -14.81
CA GLU A 314 29.90 15.24 -15.12
C GLU A 314 29.45 16.07 -13.90
N TRP A 315 28.62 15.51 -13.03
CA TRP A 315 28.09 16.21 -11.85
C TRP A 315 29.17 16.58 -10.82
N ARG A 316 30.31 15.89 -10.81
CA ARG A 316 31.42 16.26 -9.91
C ARG A 316 32.06 17.61 -10.29
N SER A 317 31.85 18.10 -11.50
CA SER A 317 32.28 19.43 -11.95
C SER A 317 31.31 20.55 -11.59
N TYR A 318 30.14 20.22 -11.00
CA TYR A 318 29.16 21.24 -10.61
C TYR A 318 29.66 22.06 -9.42
N PRO A 319 29.11 23.28 -9.21
CA PRO A 319 29.31 24.04 -7.97
C PRO A 319 28.98 23.21 -6.72
N LEU A 320 29.62 23.50 -5.60
CA LEU A 320 29.53 22.71 -4.37
C LEU A 320 28.07 22.44 -3.94
N ASP A 321 27.23 23.47 -3.93
CA ASP A 321 25.83 23.33 -3.52
C ASP A 321 25.05 22.42 -4.45
N GLU A 322 25.29 22.50 -5.75
CA GLU A 322 24.65 21.66 -6.76
C GLU A 322 25.16 20.20 -6.67
N ARG A 323 26.45 19.99 -6.32
CA ARG A 323 26.99 18.64 -6.06
C ARG A 323 26.29 17.99 -4.86
N ILE A 324 26.15 18.74 -3.76
CA ILE A 324 25.48 18.26 -2.53
C ILE A 324 24.00 17.94 -2.85
N GLN A 325 23.30 18.85 -3.54
CA GLN A 325 21.90 18.63 -3.95
C GLN A 325 21.78 17.41 -4.87
N TYR A 326 22.67 17.26 -5.86
CA TYR A 326 22.65 16.13 -6.79
C TYR A 326 22.90 14.80 -6.07
N ALA A 327 23.92 14.74 -5.23
CA ALA A 327 24.25 13.58 -4.41
C ALA A 327 23.05 13.17 -3.54
N LEU A 328 22.40 14.15 -2.92
CA LEU A 328 21.20 13.91 -2.12
C LEU A 328 20.03 13.37 -2.96
N ILE A 329 19.68 14.04 -4.07
CA ILE A 329 18.56 13.63 -4.95
C ILE A 329 18.76 12.21 -5.50
N LYS A 330 20.02 11.85 -5.82
CA LYS A 330 20.36 10.52 -6.35
C LYS A 330 20.65 9.49 -5.26
N GLY A 331 20.67 9.90 -3.99
CA GLY A 331 20.99 9.02 -2.88
C GLY A 331 22.43 8.51 -2.89
N ILE A 332 23.37 9.31 -3.42
CA ILE A 332 24.82 9.00 -3.47
C ILE A 332 25.45 9.43 -2.17
N SER A 333 26.08 8.52 -1.44
CA SER A 333 26.71 8.81 -0.17
C SER A 333 28.24 8.82 -0.21
N ASP A 334 28.86 8.38 -1.29
CA ASP A 334 30.30 8.12 -1.38
C ASP A 334 31.16 9.38 -1.29
N TYR A 335 30.64 10.50 -1.75
CA TYR A 335 31.33 11.80 -1.77
C TYR A 335 30.87 12.78 -0.69
N LEU A 336 29.93 12.36 0.19
CA LEU A 336 29.35 13.26 1.20
C LEU A 336 30.37 13.82 2.17
N GLU A 337 31.32 13.00 2.63
CA GLU A 337 32.34 13.44 3.60
C GLU A 337 33.25 14.53 3.01
N GLU A 338 33.64 14.35 1.72
CA GLU A 338 34.46 15.31 0.97
C GLU A 338 33.72 16.63 0.74
N ASP A 339 32.51 16.53 0.16
CA ASP A 339 31.71 17.71 -0.20
C ASP A 339 31.25 18.49 1.05
N LEU A 340 30.89 17.82 2.15
CA LEU A 340 30.52 18.47 3.41
C LEU A 340 31.74 19.07 4.12
N ALA A 341 32.92 18.45 4.03
CA ALA A 341 34.15 19.03 4.55
C ALA A 341 34.57 20.31 3.78
N GLU A 342 34.31 20.36 2.46
CA GLU A 342 34.46 21.56 1.66
C GLU A 342 33.42 22.62 2.04
N ALA A 343 32.16 22.22 2.24
CA ALA A 343 31.07 23.12 2.65
C ALA A 343 31.33 23.78 4.00
N LEU A 344 31.90 23.05 4.97
CA LEU A 344 32.28 23.60 6.27
C LEU A 344 33.35 24.70 6.20
N LYS A 345 34.11 24.80 5.10
CA LYS A 345 35.07 25.89 4.86
C LYS A 345 34.40 27.12 4.23
N VAL A 346 33.30 26.93 3.54
CA VAL A 346 32.59 27.99 2.82
C VAL A 346 31.47 28.60 3.68
N TYR A 347 30.74 27.74 4.41
CA TYR A 347 29.62 28.16 5.24
C TYR A 347 30.07 28.52 6.67
N PRO A 348 29.70 29.70 7.18
CA PRO A 348 30.07 30.14 8.53
C PRO A 348 29.55 29.23 9.65
N LYS A 349 28.38 28.63 9.43
CA LYS A 349 27.73 27.74 10.38
C LYS A 349 27.35 26.42 9.70
N ALA A 350 27.53 25.30 10.41
CA ALA A 350 27.18 24.01 9.92
C ALA A 350 25.65 23.87 9.67
N VAL A 351 24.83 24.62 10.44
CA VAL A 351 23.36 24.66 10.20
C VAL A 351 23.00 25.23 8.85
N ASP A 352 23.78 26.21 8.34
CA ASP A 352 23.49 26.82 7.02
C ASP A 352 23.66 25.82 5.86
N ILE A 353 24.48 24.76 6.03
CA ILE A 353 24.62 23.67 5.06
C ILE A 353 23.35 22.81 5.05
N ILE A 354 22.74 22.60 6.22
CA ILE A 354 21.46 21.88 6.31
C ILE A 354 20.36 22.71 5.70
N ASP A 355 20.23 23.98 6.09
CA ASP A 355 19.11 24.84 5.73
C ASP A 355 19.11 25.26 4.24
N LYS A 356 20.24 25.17 3.56
CA LYS A 356 20.36 25.57 2.14
C LYS A 356 20.59 24.37 1.23
N PRO A 357 21.81 23.88 0.96
CA PRO A 357 22.00 22.88 -0.09
C PRO A 357 21.29 21.55 0.22
N LEU A 358 21.25 21.11 1.49
CA LEU A 358 20.60 19.85 1.82
C LEU A 358 19.07 19.96 1.79
N MET A 359 18.48 21.02 2.35
CA MET A 359 17.03 21.23 2.31
C MET A 359 16.53 21.56 0.91
N ASP A 360 17.28 22.32 0.12
CA ASP A 360 16.93 22.57 -1.28
C ASP A 360 16.87 21.26 -2.09
N GLY A 361 17.82 20.33 -1.82
CA GLY A 361 17.80 18.99 -2.39
C GLY A 361 16.55 18.20 -1.96
N MET A 362 16.18 18.22 -0.69
CA MET A 362 14.99 17.55 -0.16
C MET A 362 13.69 18.13 -0.74
N ASN A 363 13.60 19.44 -0.90
CA ASN A 363 12.44 20.07 -1.54
C ASN A 363 12.27 19.59 -2.99
N LYS A 364 13.36 19.50 -3.76
CA LYS A 364 13.33 18.94 -5.11
C LYS A 364 12.90 17.47 -5.12
N VAL A 365 13.33 16.68 -4.15
CA VAL A 365 12.86 15.28 -3.98
C VAL A 365 11.35 15.24 -3.74
N GLY A 366 10.83 16.11 -2.87
CA GLY A 366 9.40 16.25 -2.61
C GLY A 366 8.60 16.56 -3.90
N ASP A 367 9.07 17.52 -4.69
CA ASP A 367 8.45 17.89 -5.98
C ASP A 367 8.49 16.74 -7.00
N LEU A 368 9.62 16.04 -7.10
CA LEU A 368 9.79 14.89 -8.00
C LEU A 368 8.89 13.72 -7.59
N PHE A 369 8.77 13.45 -6.29
CA PHE A 369 7.89 12.41 -5.78
C PHE A 369 6.41 12.79 -5.98
N GLY A 370 6.01 14.01 -5.63
CA GLY A 370 4.65 14.50 -5.79
C GLY A 370 4.18 14.53 -7.25
N SER A 371 5.10 14.78 -8.20
CA SER A 371 4.85 14.73 -9.65
C SER A 371 4.93 13.33 -10.26
N GLY A 372 5.20 12.29 -9.48
CA GLY A 372 5.36 10.90 -9.95
C GLY A 372 6.64 10.65 -10.77
N LYS A 373 7.61 11.57 -10.71
CA LYS A 373 8.91 11.44 -11.40
C LYS A 373 9.94 10.66 -10.57
N MET A 374 9.71 10.50 -9.27
CA MET A 374 10.55 9.74 -8.35
C MET A 374 9.72 8.66 -7.66
N PHE A 375 10.31 7.48 -7.41
CA PHE A 375 9.66 6.37 -6.74
C PHE A 375 9.94 6.38 -5.23
N LEU A 376 9.08 5.74 -4.45
CA LEU A 376 9.22 5.68 -2.99
C LEU A 376 10.61 5.19 -2.51
N PRO A 377 11.19 4.10 -3.07
CA PRO A 377 12.52 3.66 -2.62
C PRO A 377 13.61 4.69 -2.82
N GLN A 378 13.53 5.50 -3.89
CA GLN A 378 14.46 6.60 -4.13
C GLN A 378 14.34 7.69 -3.05
N VAL A 379 13.10 8.01 -2.61
CA VAL A 379 12.86 8.94 -1.49
C VAL A 379 13.47 8.39 -0.20
N VAL A 380 13.30 7.10 0.07
CA VAL A 380 13.90 6.43 1.26
C VAL A 380 15.42 6.45 1.19
N LYS A 381 16.01 6.19 0.01
CA LYS A 381 17.47 6.27 -0.21
C LYS A 381 17.98 7.69 0.03
N THR A 382 17.29 8.70 -0.51
CA THR A 382 17.58 10.12 -0.25
C THR A 382 17.52 10.48 1.23
N ALA A 383 16.48 10.01 1.93
CA ALA A 383 16.31 10.26 3.37
C ALA A 383 17.48 9.65 4.19
N ARG A 384 17.95 8.45 3.82
CA ARG A 384 19.16 7.85 4.42
C ARG A 384 20.42 8.67 4.16
N THR A 385 20.58 9.18 2.94
CA THR A 385 21.69 10.05 2.53
C THR A 385 21.66 11.36 3.35
N MET A 386 20.48 11.97 3.51
CA MET A 386 20.28 13.15 4.35
C MET A 386 20.68 12.87 5.81
N LYS A 387 20.19 11.74 6.38
CA LYS A 387 20.54 11.34 7.74
C LYS A 387 22.05 11.17 7.93
N ARG A 388 22.73 10.57 6.94
CA ARG A 388 24.21 10.43 6.95
C ARG A 388 24.90 11.80 6.88
N ALA A 389 24.43 12.70 6.01
CA ALA A 389 24.96 14.05 5.89
C ALA A 389 24.85 14.83 7.22
N VAL A 390 23.69 14.78 7.88
CA VAL A 390 23.48 15.39 9.20
C VAL A 390 24.40 14.76 10.25
N ALA A 391 24.58 13.44 10.25
CA ALA A 391 25.47 12.74 11.17
C ALA A 391 26.95 13.18 11.01
N ILE A 392 27.40 13.42 9.78
CA ILE A 392 28.74 13.96 9.48
C ILE A 392 28.88 15.38 10.02
N LEU A 393 27.86 16.22 9.91
CA LEU A 393 27.88 17.61 10.40
C LEU A 393 27.67 17.72 11.91
N GLN A 394 27.15 16.69 12.57
CA GLN A 394 26.77 16.73 13.99
C GLN A 394 27.90 17.14 14.96
N PRO A 395 29.14 16.64 14.84
CA PRO A 395 30.22 17.07 15.73
C PRO A 395 30.49 18.57 15.64
N THR A 396 30.43 19.16 14.44
CA THR A 396 30.59 20.59 14.20
C THR A 396 29.42 21.39 14.74
N LEU A 397 28.19 20.88 14.56
CA LEU A 397 26.99 21.49 15.15
C LEU A 397 27.06 21.54 16.68
N GLU A 398 27.51 20.47 17.33
CA GLU A 398 27.68 20.40 18.80
C GLU A 398 28.77 21.33 19.29
N ALA A 399 29.90 21.42 18.58
CA ALA A 399 30.98 22.34 18.91
C ALA A 399 30.55 23.82 18.78
N GLN A 400 29.76 24.13 17.73
CA GLN A 400 29.18 25.46 17.53
C GLN A 400 28.07 25.79 18.54
N LYS A 401 27.33 24.79 19.05
CA LYS A 401 26.34 24.90 20.13
C LYS A 401 26.94 25.23 21.48
N ALA A 402 28.07 24.61 21.80
CA ALA A 402 28.79 24.89 23.08
C ALA A 402 29.18 26.36 23.21
N SER A 403 29.23 27.10 22.11
CA SER A 403 29.48 28.53 22.03
C SER A 403 28.23 29.41 21.92
N SER A 404 27.02 28.84 21.75
CA SER A 404 25.76 29.58 21.66
C SER A 404 24.61 28.82 22.34
N SER A 405 24.03 29.41 23.39
CA SER A 405 22.87 28.87 24.10
C SER A 405 21.61 28.84 23.21
N GLY A 406 21.29 27.71 22.57
CA GLY A 406 20.10 27.51 21.79
C GLY A 406 19.81 26.03 21.50
N ASN A 407 18.56 25.62 21.70
CA ASN A 407 18.06 24.25 21.45
C ASN A 407 17.90 24.06 19.93
N ASN A 408 18.68 23.15 19.31
CA ASN A 408 18.78 23.02 17.83
C ASN A 408 17.97 21.86 17.25
N LYS A 409 16.94 21.38 17.91
CA LYS A 409 15.92 20.56 17.23
C LYS A 409 14.99 21.50 16.47
N ALA A 410 14.65 21.18 15.21
CA ALA A 410 13.69 21.95 14.42
C ALA A 410 12.31 21.97 15.08
N GLY A 411 12.01 20.96 15.90
CA GLY A 411 10.81 20.83 16.70
C GLY A 411 10.57 19.37 17.12
N LYS A 412 9.57 19.14 17.94
CA LYS A 412 9.08 17.82 18.36
C LYS A 412 7.70 17.60 17.77
N LEU A 413 7.46 16.43 17.20
CA LEU A 413 6.14 16.10 16.69
C LEU A 413 5.69 14.71 17.15
N VAL A 414 4.39 14.57 17.37
CA VAL A 414 3.70 13.29 17.56
C VAL A 414 2.94 12.97 16.28
N ILE A 415 3.08 11.75 15.79
CA ILE A 415 2.36 11.28 14.59
C ILE A 415 1.66 9.97 14.88
N ALA A 416 0.44 9.82 14.36
CA ALA A 416 -0.38 8.62 14.53
C ALA A 416 -1.29 8.40 13.33
N THR A 417 -1.60 7.13 13.00
CA THR A 417 -2.78 6.80 12.21
C THR A 417 -3.96 6.63 13.16
N VAL A 418 -5.04 7.36 12.91
CA VAL A 418 -6.20 7.44 13.80
C VAL A 418 -6.92 6.11 13.96
N LYS A 419 -7.66 5.95 15.08
CA LYS A 419 -8.48 4.76 15.35
C LYS A 419 -9.43 4.49 14.17
N GLY A 420 -9.43 3.24 13.73
CA GLY A 420 -10.25 2.80 12.60
C GLY A 420 -9.53 2.79 11.26
N ASP A 421 -8.30 3.35 11.18
CA ASP A 421 -7.48 3.35 9.98
C ASP A 421 -6.16 2.62 10.21
N VAL A 422 -5.73 1.87 9.19
CA VAL A 422 -4.51 1.04 9.23
C VAL A 422 -3.50 1.43 8.14
N HIS A 423 -3.83 2.45 7.32
CA HIS A 423 -2.97 2.88 6.23
C HIS A 423 -1.81 3.70 6.80
N ASP A 424 -0.64 3.09 6.87
CA ASP A 424 0.56 3.65 7.51
C ASP A 424 1.66 4.08 6.54
N ILE A 425 1.64 3.64 5.28
CA ILE A 425 2.71 3.92 4.30
C ILE A 425 2.95 5.43 4.19
N GLY A 426 1.89 6.22 4.02
CA GLY A 426 1.99 7.69 3.94
C GLY A 426 2.53 8.30 5.23
N LYS A 427 2.07 7.82 6.38
CA LYS A 427 2.53 8.25 7.70
C LYS A 427 4.03 7.97 7.89
N ASN A 428 4.46 6.75 7.56
CA ASN A 428 5.84 6.31 7.71
C ASN A 428 6.79 7.11 6.82
N ILE A 429 6.39 7.44 5.58
CA ILE A 429 7.17 8.30 4.69
C ILE A 429 7.35 9.69 5.30
N VAL A 430 6.26 10.31 5.78
CA VAL A 430 6.31 11.63 6.41
C VAL A 430 7.17 11.60 7.68
N SER A 431 7.05 10.55 8.49
CA SER A 431 7.88 10.35 9.69
C SER A 431 9.37 10.32 9.36
N ILE A 432 9.78 9.55 8.33
CA ILE A 432 11.18 9.45 7.89
C ILE A 432 11.68 10.81 7.40
N ILE A 433 10.92 11.51 6.55
CA ILE A 433 11.31 12.82 6.00
C ILE A 433 11.48 13.85 7.11
N LEU A 434 10.55 13.92 8.06
CA LEU A 434 10.61 14.85 9.17
C LEU A 434 11.77 14.54 10.13
N ALA A 435 12.02 13.26 10.42
CA ALA A 435 13.17 12.84 11.22
C ALA A 435 14.50 13.21 10.53
N CYS A 436 14.58 13.09 9.19
CA CYS A 436 15.74 13.51 8.41
C CYS A 436 15.92 15.05 8.40
N ASN A 437 14.84 15.80 8.60
CA ASN A 437 14.84 17.26 8.72
C ASN A 437 15.02 17.75 10.18
N ASN A 438 15.63 16.92 11.01
CA ASN A 438 16.00 17.24 12.39
C ASN A 438 14.81 17.48 13.35
N TYR A 439 13.60 16.97 12.99
CA TYR A 439 12.50 16.89 13.94
C TYR A 439 12.62 15.65 14.83
N GLU A 440 12.27 15.79 16.10
CA GLU A 440 12.04 14.64 16.98
C GLU A 440 10.67 14.06 16.69
N VAL A 441 10.61 12.87 16.07
CA VAL A 441 9.36 12.21 15.68
C VAL A 441 9.00 11.13 16.70
N ILE A 442 7.82 11.25 17.30
CA ILE A 442 7.21 10.24 18.17
C ILE A 442 6.07 9.61 17.40
N ASP A 443 6.29 8.40 16.88
CA ASP A 443 5.29 7.64 16.13
C ASP A 443 4.49 6.72 17.06
N LEU A 444 3.17 6.91 17.10
CA LEU A 444 2.25 6.11 17.92
C LEU A 444 1.66 4.90 17.16
N GLY A 445 2.10 4.67 15.92
CA GLY A 445 1.62 3.54 15.12
C GLY A 445 0.28 3.80 14.43
N VAL A 446 -0.45 2.70 14.20
CA VAL A 446 -1.75 2.69 13.51
C VAL A 446 -2.88 2.45 14.51
N MET A 447 -4.12 2.74 14.09
CA MET A 447 -5.33 2.51 14.90
C MET A 447 -5.29 3.16 16.30
N THR A 448 -4.53 4.23 16.46
CA THR A 448 -4.28 4.84 17.77
C THR A 448 -5.56 5.50 18.31
N PRO A 449 -6.04 5.12 19.51
CA PRO A 449 -7.20 5.75 20.13
C PRO A 449 -6.96 7.23 20.44
N PRO A 450 -8.00 8.10 20.32
CA PRO A 450 -7.87 9.53 20.62
C PRO A 450 -7.33 9.82 22.02
N GLU A 451 -7.70 9.00 23.00
CA GLU A 451 -7.28 9.13 24.39
C GLU A 451 -5.76 8.95 24.54
N VAL A 452 -5.18 7.96 23.82
CA VAL A 452 -3.73 7.70 23.79
C VAL A 452 -3.01 8.85 23.12
N ILE A 453 -3.54 9.36 22.01
CA ILE A 453 -2.96 10.53 21.30
C ILE A 453 -2.95 11.75 22.22
N ILE A 454 -4.08 12.07 22.87
CA ILE A 454 -4.21 13.22 23.77
C ILE A 454 -3.28 13.06 24.98
N GLN A 455 -3.20 11.86 25.56
CA GLN A 455 -2.31 11.59 26.67
C GLN A 455 -0.85 11.82 26.28
N LYS A 456 -0.43 11.29 25.11
CA LYS A 456 0.94 11.43 24.63
C LYS A 456 1.29 12.88 24.28
N VAL A 457 0.36 13.63 23.70
CA VAL A 457 0.53 15.08 23.46
C VAL A 457 0.73 15.84 24.79
N LYS A 458 -0.01 15.51 25.85
CA LYS A 458 0.15 16.13 27.17
C LYS A 458 1.48 15.77 27.82
N GLU A 459 1.97 14.54 27.67
CA GLU A 459 3.24 14.07 28.21
C GLU A 459 4.43 14.71 27.50
N GLU A 460 4.41 14.70 26.18
CA GLU A 460 5.57 15.07 25.35
C GLU A 460 5.60 16.54 24.96
N GLN A 461 4.47 17.26 25.09
CA GLN A 461 4.34 18.67 24.72
C GLN A 461 4.92 18.95 23.31
N PRO A 462 4.46 18.25 22.24
CA PRO A 462 5.00 18.43 20.92
C PRO A 462 4.62 19.78 20.32
N ASP A 463 5.44 20.29 19.42
CA ASP A 463 5.15 21.50 18.64
C ASP A 463 4.10 21.23 17.57
N ILE A 464 4.06 19.98 17.06
CA ILE A 464 3.15 19.58 15.96
C ILE A 464 2.53 18.22 16.30
N LEU A 465 1.21 18.11 16.07
CA LEU A 465 0.47 16.85 16.03
C LEU A 465 0.08 16.52 14.60
N CYS A 466 0.57 15.37 14.08
CA CYS A 466 0.25 14.86 12.76
C CYS A 466 -0.71 13.67 12.88
N LEU A 467 -1.85 13.74 12.19
CA LEU A 467 -2.82 12.65 12.14
C LEU A 467 -2.98 12.15 10.71
N SER A 468 -2.79 10.84 10.53
CA SER A 468 -3.01 10.13 9.26
C SER A 468 -4.36 9.44 9.28
N GLY A 469 -5.12 9.58 8.21
CA GLY A 469 -6.39 8.88 7.99
C GLY A 469 -6.77 8.94 6.53
N LEU A 470 -6.87 7.78 5.88
CA LEU A 470 -7.24 7.68 4.47
C LEU A 470 -8.75 7.55 4.29
N ILE A 471 -9.39 6.79 5.18
CA ILE A 471 -10.81 6.39 5.06
C ILE A 471 -11.71 7.26 5.96
N THR A 472 -11.17 7.80 7.05
CA THR A 472 -11.96 8.62 7.99
C THR A 472 -11.31 9.99 8.12
N PRO A 473 -11.96 11.09 7.68
CA PRO A 473 -11.44 12.43 7.94
C PRO A 473 -11.37 12.66 9.46
N PRO A 474 -10.19 12.87 10.05
CA PRO A 474 -10.07 13.00 11.51
C PRO A 474 -10.72 14.27 12.07
N LEU A 475 -11.14 15.21 11.21
CA LEU A 475 -11.57 16.57 11.59
C LEU A 475 -13.08 16.77 11.69
N LEU A 476 -13.92 15.76 11.41
CA LEU A 476 -15.38 15.93 11.36
C LEU A 476 -16.15 15.19 12.49
N ARG A 477 -15.49 14.61 13.47
CA ARG A 477 -16.16 14.14 14.68
C ARG A 477 -15.79 15.06 15.85
N LYS A 478 -16.68 16.01 16.13
CA LYS A 478 -16.72 16.72 17.40
C LYS A 478 -17.14 15.76 18.52
#